data_0f178c2176004373cf24a973b238ed58
#
_entry.id   0f178c2176004373cf24a973b238ed58
#
_cell.length_a   1.000
_cell.length_b   1.000
_cell.length_c   1.000
_cell.angle_alpha   90.00
_cell.angle_beta   90.00
_cell.angle_gamma   90.00
#
_symmetry.space_group_name_H-M   'P 1'
#
loop_
_entity.id
_entity.type
_entity.pdbx_description
1 polymer ?
#
loop_
_entity_poly.entity_id
_entity_poly.type
_entity_poly.pdbx_seq_one_letter_code
_entity_poly.pdbx_strand_id
1 'polypeptide(L)'
;RVMGAAEHTGKLILDVPHAGRSSVVLPPEQARVFRSDGSYIITGGLGGLGLFLAEKMANAGAGRIVLSSRSQPSQKALETIELVRAIGSDVVVECGDIAQPDTADRLVTAATATGLPLRGVLHAAAVVEDATLANITDELIERDWAPKAYGAWQLHRATADQPLDWFCSFSSAAALVGSPGQGAYAAANSWLDTFTHWRRAQDLPATSIAWGAWGQIGRAIAFAEQTGDAIAPEEGAYAFETLLRHNRAYSGYAPVIGSPWLTAFAQHSPFAEKFQSLGQNRSGTSKFLAELVDLPREEWPDRLRRLLSKQVGLILRRTIDTDRLLSEYGLDSLSSQELRARVEAETGIRISATEINTTVRGLADLMCDKLAADRDAPAPA
;
A
#
# COMPACT_ATOMS: atom_id res chain seq x y z
N ARG A 1 12.62 1.57 31.31
CA ARG A 1 12.00 2.93 31.41
C ARG A 1 10.61 2.95 30.79
N VAL A 2 10.38 2.35 29.61
CA VAL A 2 9.07 2.32 28.93
C VAL A 2 7.98 1.65 29.78
N MET A 3 8.29 0.54 30.46
CA MET A 3 7.34 -0.15 31.34
C MET A 3 6.90 0.68 32.55
N GLY A 4 7.79 1.53 33.09
CA GLY A 4 7.50 2.38 34.26
C GLY A 4 6.77 3.68 33.93
N ALA A 5 6.76 4.12 32.65
CA ALA A 5 6.14 5.36 32.23
C ALA A 5 4.63 5.23 31.95
N ALA A 6 4.11 4.00 31.84
CA ALA A 6 2.72 3.69 31.47
C ALA A 6 2.21 4.39 30.17
N GLU A 7 3.13 4.76 29.29
CA GLU A 7 2.86 5.50 28.05
C GLU A 7 2.71 4.59 26.81
N HIS A 8 2.74 3.26 27.02
CA HIS A 8 2.62 2.30 25.94
C HIS A 8 1.17 1.87 25.69
N THR A 9 0.86 1.54 24.46
CA THR A 9 -0.41 0.94 24.06
C THR A 9 -0.17 -0.50 23.60
N GLY A 10 -0.99 -1.45 24.07
CA GLY A 10 -0.86 -2.86 23.74
C GLY A 10 0.15 -3.60 24.64
N LYS A 11 0.73 -4.70 24.15
CA LYS A 11 1.67 -5.56 24.88
C LYS A 11 3.09 -5.11 24.65
N LEU A 12 3.87 -5.01 25.73
CA LEU A 12 5.33 -4.89 25.64
C LEU A 12 5.93 -6.30 25.59
N ILE A 13 6.69 -6.56 24.54
CA ILE A 13 7.44 -7.82 24.38
C ILE A 13 8.91 -7.50 24.61
N LEU A 14 9.52 -8.18 25.59
CA LEU A 14 10.95 -8.14 25.80
C LEU A 14 11.57 -9.30 25.01
N ASP A 15 12.28 -8.97 23.96
CA ASP A 15 13.11 -9.93 23.24
C ASP A 15 14.47 -10.03 23.93
N VAL A 16 14.78 -11.21 24.43
CA VAL A 16 16.06 -11.48 25.10
C VAL A 16 16.95 -12.22 24.10
N PRO A 17 18.02 -11.58 23.62
CA PRO A 17 18.94 -12.24 22.70
C PRO A 17 19.48 -13.55 23.28
N HIS A 18 19.66 -14.55 22.43
CA HIS A 18 20.20 -15.84 22.85
C HIS A 18 21.54 -15.66 23.57
N ALA A 19 21.62 -16.09 24.82
CA ALA A 19 22.80 -16.01 25.62
C ALA A 19 23.99 -16.73 24.95
N GLY A 20 25.09 -16.01 24.72
CA GLY A 20 26.34 -16.56 24.18
C GLY A 20 26.72 -16.14 22.76
N ARG A 21 25.93 -15.34 22.05
CA ARG A 21 26.38 -14.73 20.80
C ARG A 21 26.66 -13.24 20.99
N SER A 22 27.93 -12.85 20.84
CA SER A 22 28.31 -11.45 20.70
C SER A 22 28.22 -11.06 19.24
N SER A 23 27.28 -10.20 18.89
CA SER A 23 27.23 -9.58 17.57
C SER A 23 27.74 -8.15 17.68
N VAL A 24 28.65 -7.76 16.80
CA VAL A 24 28.97 -6.34 16.60
C VAL A 24 27.84 -5.74 15.76
N VAL A 25 27.03 -4.90 16.37
CA VAL A 25 25.99 -4.15 15.64
C VAL A 25 26.65 -2.89 15.08
N LEU A 26 26.78 -2.82 13.77
CA LEU A 26 27.15 -1.56 13.11
C LEU A 26 26.03 -0.55 13.33
N PRO A 27 26.36 0.73 13.61
CA PRO A 27 25.35 1.78 13.58
C PRO A 27 24.60 1.77 12.25
N PRO A 28 23.27 1.95 12.23
CA PRO A 28 22.48 1.90 11.00
C PRO A 28 23.03 2.80 9.88
N GLU A 29 23.59 3.95 10.23
CA GLU A 29 24.17 4.92 9.29
C GLU A 29 25.39 4.35 8.54
N GLN A 30 26.06 3.35 9.08
CA GLN A 30 27.23 2.69 8.49
C GLN A 30 26.88 1.41 7.72
N ALA A 31 25.64 0.89 7.88
CA ALA A 31 25.22 -0.32 7.22
C ALA A 31 24.89 -0.03 5.74
N ARG A 32 25.66 -0.64 4.82
CA ARG A 32 25.35 -0.61 3.38
C ARG A 32 24.30 -1.66 3.08
N VAL A 33 23.12 -1.20 2.62
CA VAL A 33 22.01 -2.09 2.24
C VAL A 33 22.27 -2.73 0.87
N PHE A 34 22.85 -1.96 -0.05
CA PHE A 34 23.18 -2.41 -1.40
C PHE A 34 24.70 -2.36 -1.60
N ARG A 35 25.24 -3.44 -2.14
CA ARG A 35 26.70 -3.65 -2.22
C ARG A 35 27.09 -4.09 -3.63
N SER A 36 28.23 -3.60 -4.10
CA SER A 36 28.77 -3.96 -5.43
C SER A 36 29.28 -5.40 -5.51
N ASP A 37 29.60 -6.00 -4.34
CA ASP A 37 30.00 -7.40 -4.21
C ASP A 37 28.83 -8.34 -3.88
N GLY A 38 27.58 -7.92 -4.14
CA GLY A 38 26.36 -8.66 -3.88
C GLY A 38 25.40 -8.70 -5.07
N SER A 39 24.57 -9.72 -5.08
CA SER A 39 23.45 -9.84 -6.03
C SER A 39 22.10 -9.76 -5.30
N TYR A 40 21.07 -9.37 -6.04
CA TYR A 40 19.73 -9.07 -5.53
C TYR A 40 18.66 -9.60 -6.45
N ILE A 41 17.57 -10.14 -5.91
CA ILE A 41 16.40 -10.60 -6.66
C ILE A 41 15.24 -9.62 -6.40
N ILE A 42 14.53 -9.22 -7.46
CA ILE A 42 13.31 -8.43 -7.38
C ILE A 42 12.20 -9.16 -8.12
N THR A 43 11.22 -9.73 -7.41
CA THR A 43 10.02 -10.27 -8.04
C THR A 43 9.00 -9.16 -8.27
N GLY A 44 8.24 -9.26 -9.36
CA GLY A 44 7.47 -8.11 -9.85
C GLY A 44 8.38 -7.03 -10.44
N GLY A 45 9.62 -7.39 -10.75
CA GLY A 45 10.71 -6.50 -11.12
C GLY A 45 10.52 -5.76 -12.44
N LEU A 46 9.67 -6.24 -13.35
CA LEU A 46 9.34 -5.54 -14.61
C LEU A 46 8.12 -4.61 -14.48
N GLY A 47 7.49 -4.54 -13.31
CA GLY A 47 6.47 -3.53 -13.01
C GLY A 47 7.08 -2.15 -12.72
N GLY A 48 6.28 -1.10 -12.79
CA GLY A 48 6.77 0.27 -12.61
C GLY A 48 7.52 0.48 -11.29
N LEU A 49 7.01 -0.08 -10.19
CA LEU A 49 7.67 0.00 -8.88
C LEU A 49 8.96 -0.83 -8.81
N GLY A 50 8.95 -2.05 -9.38
CA GLY A 50 10.12 -2.91 -9.40
C GLY A 50 11.28 -2.32 -10.21
N LEU A 51 11.00 -1.78 -11.38
CA LEU A 51 12.00 -1.09 -12.23
C LEU A 51 12.55 0.17 -11.56
N PHE A 52 11.68 0.99 -10.96
CA PHE A 52 12.09 2.17 -10.23
C PHE A 52 13.03 1.83 -9.06
N LEU A 53 12.69 0.81 -8.28
CA LEU A 53 13.54 0.38 -7.17
C LEU A 53 14.84 -0.27 -7.65
N ALA A 54 14.83 -0.98 -8.78
CA ALA A 54 16.07 -1.51 -9.39
C ALA A 54 17.03 -0.37 -9.76
N GLU A 55 16.52 0.74 -10.32
CA GLU A 55 17.32 1.93 -10.58
C GLU A 55 17.90 2.53 -9.30
N LYS A 56 17.09 2.67 -8.24
CA LYS A 56 17.56 3.17 -6.94
C LYS A 56 18.62 2.27 -6.32
N MET A 57 18.45 0.95 -6.37
CA MET A 57 19.41 -0.03 -5.88
C MET A 57 20.74 0.05 -6.66
N ALA A 58 20.67 0.22 -7.98
CA ALA A 58 21.85 0.41 -8.82
C ALA A 58 22.59 1.70 -8.47
N ASN A 59 21.89 2.83 -8.34
CA ASN A 59 22.46 4.10 -7.90
C ASN A 59 23.11 4.02 -6.51
N ALA A 60 22.58 3.16 -5.63
CA ALA A 60 23.13 2.88 -4.31
C ALA A 60 24.26 1.83 -4.31
N GLY A 61 24.63 1.30 -5.49
CA GLY A 61 25.78 0.46 -5.68
C GLY A 61 25.53 -1.05 -5.71
N ALA A 62 24.30 -1.52 -5.99
CA ALA A 62 24.04 -2.95 -6.18
C ALA A 62 24.85 -3.51 -7.34
N GLY A 63 25.54 -4.64 -7.13
CA GLY A 63 26.42 -5.23 -8.16
C GLY A 63 25.64 -5.95 -9.27
N ARG A 64 24.71 -6.83 -8.89
CA ARG A 64 23.88 -7.59 -9.82
C ARG A 64 22.42 -7.57 -9.37
N ILE A 65 21.49 -7.37 -10.31
CA ILE A 65 20.05 -7.34 -10.05
C ILE A 65 19.35 -8.32 -10.99
N VAL A 66 18.62 -9.28 -10.44
CA VAL A 66 17.77 -10.22 -11.18
C VAL A 66 16.32 -9.78 -11.07
N LEU A 67 15.74 -9.35 -12.18
CA LEU A 67 14.35 -8.92 -12.28
C LEU A 67 13.47 -10.08 -12.72
N SER A 68 12.41 -10.37 -11.97
CA SER A 68 11.46 -11.43 -12.30
C SER A 68 10.06 -10.91 -12.57
N SER A 69 9.42 -11.48 -13.59
CA SER A 69 8.01 -11.26 -13.91
C SER A 69 7.46 -12.47 -14.68
N ARG A 70 6.14 -12.62 -14.72
CA ARG A 70 5.49 -13.66 -15.55
C ARG A 70 5.64 -13.40 -17.04
N SER A 71 5.66 -12.14 -17.44
CA SER A 71 5.69 -11.71 -18.84
C SER A 71 7.07 -11.19 -19.22
N GLN A 72 7.40 -11.24 -20.51
CA GLN A 72 8.58 -10.61 -21.08
C GLN A 72 8.55 -9.08 -20.85
N PRO A 73 9.73 -8.42 -20.78
CA PRO A 73 9.79 -6.98 -20.60
C PRO A 73 9.15 -6.23 -21.78
N SER A 74 8.41 -5.18 -21.47
CA SER A 74 7.94 -4.23 -22.47
C SER A 74 9.09 -3.38 -23.00
N GLN A 75 8.90 -2.67 -24.10
CA GLN A 75 9.92 -1.76 -24.66
C GLN A 75 10.37 -0.73 -23.62
N LYS A 76 9.43 -0.13 -22.87
CA LYS A 76 9.74 0.80 -21.78
C LYS A 76 10.55 0.14 -20.64
N ALA A 77 10.28 -1.12 -20.33
CA ALA A 77 11.04 -1.85 -19.32
C ALA A 77 12.47 -2.12 -19.80
N LEU A 78 12.66 -2.47 -21.08
CA LEU A 78 14.00 -2.65 -21.69
C LEU A 78 14.80 -1.36 -21.63
N GLU A 79 14.21 -0.21 -21.98
CA GLU A 79 14.87 1.09 -21.88
C GLU A 79 15.34 1.40 -20.45
N THR A 80 14.48 1.13 -19.45
CA THR A 80 14.87 1.31 -18.04
C THR A 80 15.97 0.35 -17.63
N ILE A 81 15.94 -0.91 -18.07
CA ILE A 81 16.98 -1.90 -17.79
C ILE A 81 18.33 -1.43 -18.35
N GLU A 82 18.35 -0.87 -19.57
CA GLU A 82 19.59 -0.32 -20.15
C GLU A 82 20.12 0.87 -19.36
N LEU A 83 19.24 1.74 -18.83
CA LEU A 83 19.65 2.80 -17.92
C LEU A 83 20.29 2.24 -16.64
N VAL A 84 19.68 1.21 -16.04
CA VAL A 84 20.23 0.54 -14.85
C VAL A 84 21.59 -0.09 -15.12
N ARG A 85 21.77 -0.70 -16.31
CA ARG A 85 23.07 -1.23 -16.76
C ARG A 85 24.11 -0.12 -16.94
N ALA A 86 23.69 1.01 -17.49
CA ALA A 86 24.57 2.18 -17.67
C ALA A 86 25.06 2.79 -16.34
N ILE A 87 24.31 2.62 -15.25
CA ILE A 87 24.74 3.01 -13.89
C ILE A 87 25.89 2.11 -13.40
N GLY A 88 25.97 0.86 -13.89
CA GLY A 88 27.04 -0.08 -13.54
C GLY A 88 26.60 -1.38 -12.90
N SER A 89 25.29 -1.58 -12.69
CA SER A 89 24.77 -2.85 -12.21
C SER A 89 24.60 -3.84 -13.36
N ASP A 90 24.95 -5.11 -13.13
CA ASP A 90 24.62 -6.20 -14.04
C ASP A 90 23.15 -6.60 -13.85
N VAL A 91 22.34 -6.48 -14.89
CA VAL A 91 20.90 -6.75 -14.83
C VAL A 91 20.52 -7.94 -15.69
N VAL A 92 19.83 -8.90 -15.08
CA VAL A 92 19.30 -10.10 -15.74
C VAL A 92 17.79 -10.14 -15.56
N VAL A 93 17.09 -10.62 -16.58
CA VAL A 93 15.64 -10.85 -16.54
C VAL A 93 15.38 -12.36 -16.59
N GLU A 94 14.66 -12.87 -15.58
CA GLU A 94 14.18 -14.24 -15.52
C GLU A 94 12.65 -14.24 -15.48
N CYS A 95 12.03 -14.77 -16.54
CA CYS A 95 10.58 -14.85 -16.63
C CYS A 95 10.05 -16.18 -16.09
N GLY A 96 8.99 -16.10 -15.29
CA GLY A 96 8.29 -17.24 -14.74
C GLY A 96 7.26 -16.86 -13.70
N ASP A 97 6.39 -17.81 -13.38
CA ASP A 97 5.46 -17.64 -12.27
C ASP A 97 6.17 -17.96 -10.95
N ILE A 98 6.31 -16.96 -10.10
CA ILE A 98 7.02 -17.09 -8.81
C ILE A 98 6.31 -18.06 -7.84
N ALA A 99 5.06 -18.37 -8.06
CA ALA A 99 4.35 -19.40 -7.30
C ALA A 99 4.86 -20.82 -7.61
N GLN A 100 5.57 -20.98 -8.74
CA GLN A 100 6.14 -22.27 -9.15
C GLN A 100 7.55 -22.46 -8.57
N PRO A 101 7.88 -23.66 -8.01
CA PRO A 101 9.16 -23.90 -7.34
C PRO A 101 10.38 -23.62 -8.22
N ASP A 102 10.36 -24.09 -9.46
CA ASP A 102 11.47 -23.96 -10.41
C ASP A 102 11.83 -22.51 -10.77
N THR A 103 10.87 -21.59 -10.69
CA THR A 103 11.12 -20.18 -10.93
C THR A 103 12.04 -19.58 -9.88
N ALA A 104 11.80 -19.87 -8.61
CA ALA A 104 12.64 -19.38 -7.51
C ALA A 104 14.08 -19.94 -7.61
N ASP A 105 14.23 -21.23 -7.98
CA ASP A 105 15.52 -21.88 -8.16
C ASP A 105 16.32 -21.23 -9.31
N ARG A 106 15.66 -20.95 -10.45
CA ARG A 106 16.28 -20.23 -11.58
C ARG A 106 16.73 -18.81 -11.18
N LEU A 107 15.92 -18.11 -10.39
CA LEU A 107 16.28 -16.77 -9.90
C LEU A 107 17.55 -16.80 -9.04
N VAL A 108 17.68 -17.77 -8.13
CA VAL A 108 18.89 -17.94 -7.31
C VAL A 108 20.09 -18.31 -8.19
N THR A 109 19.91 -19.23 -9.13
CA THR A 109 20.94 -19.61 -10.09
C THR A 109 21.43 -18.40 -10.90
N ALA A 110 20.49 -17.60 -11.43
CA ALA A 110 20.83 -16.40 -12.17
C ALA A 110 21.54 -15.36 -11.27
N ALA A 111 21.11 -15.20 -10.03
CA ALA A 111 21.71 -14.25 -9.09
C ALA A 111 23.17 -14.60 -8.76
N THR A 112 23.48 -15.89 -8.63
CA THR A 112 24.81 -16.39 -8.24
C THR A 112 25.72 -16.75 -9.42
N ALA A 113 25.25 -16.68 -10.65
CA ALA A 113 25.95 -17.11 -11.86
C ALA A 113 27.31 -16.43 -12.08
N THR A 114 27.50 -15.22 -11.55
CA THR A 114 28.77 -14.46 -11.64
C THR A 114 29.71 -14.69 -10.47
N GLY A 115 29.36 -15.57 -9.53
CA GLY A 115 30.11 -15.79 -8.29
C GLY A 115 29.80 -14.75 -7.18
N LEU A 116 28.95 -13.75 -7.46
CA LEU A 116 28.48 -12.83 -6.42
C LEU A 116 27.50 -13.56 -5.49
N PRO A 117 27.64 -13.42 -4.15
CA PRO A 117 26.68 -13.98 -3.22
C PRO A 117 25.33 -13.26 -3.32
N LEU A 118 24.22 -14.01 -3.22
CA LEU A 118 22.91 -13.44 -3.09
C LEU A 118 22.75 -12.79 -1.70
N ARG A 119 22.57 -11.46 -1.68
CA ARG A 119 22.51 -10.65 -0.47
C ARG A 119 21.11 -10.16 -0.12
N GLY A 120 20.25 -10.00 -1.10
CA GLY A 120 18.91 -9.50 -0.82
C GLY A 120 17.84 -10.02 -1.76
N VAL A 121 16.64 -10.17 -1.21
CA VAL A 121 15.43 -10.53 -1.96
C VAL A 121 14.35 -9.51 -1.68
N LEU A 122 13.87 -8.84 -2.73
CA LEU A 122 12.68 -8.01 -2.71
C LEU A 122 11.52 -8.79 -3.36
N HIS A 123 10.56 -9.18 -2.55
CA HIS A 123 9.34 -9.84 -3.00
C HIS A 123 8.22 -8.82 -3.16
N ALA A 124 8.04 -8.30 -4.39
CA ALA A 124 7.02 -7.31 -4.74
C ALA A 124 6.02 -7.81 -5.79
N ALA A 125 6.04 -9.11 -6.12
CA ALA A 125 5.05 -9.72 -7.01
C ALA A 125 3.66 -9.64 -6.38
N ALA A 126 2.67 -9.22 -7.18
CA ALA A 126 1.29 -9.10 -6.74
C ALA A 126 0.32 -9.20 -7.91
N VAL A 127 -0.86 -9.69 -7.61
CA VAL A 127 -2.09 -9.46 -8.36
C VAL A 127 -3.04 -8.75 -7.39
N VAL A 128 -3.92 -7.90 -7.89
CA VAL A 128 -4.95 -7.22 -7.10
C VAL A 128 -6.25 -7.34 -7.88
N GLU A 129 -7.19 -8.07 -7.33
CA GLU A 129 -8.55 -8.20 -7.89
C GLU A 129 -9.56 -7.82 -6.81
N ASP A 130 -10.30 -6.74 -7.07
CA ASP A 130 -11.24 -6.20 -6.11
C ASP A 130 -12.59 -6.93 -6.21
N ALA A 131 -13.11 -7.38 -5.06
CA ALA A 131 -14.45 -7.94 -4.95
C ALA A 131 -15.04 -7.70 -3.55
N THR A 132 -16.35 -7.53 -3.46
CA THR A 132 -17.04 -7.54 -2.15
C THR A 132 -16.96 -8.93 -1.53
N LEU A 133 -17.02 -9.04 -0.20
CA LEU A 133 -16.97 -10.32 0.50
C LEU A 133 -17.99 -11.36 -0.02
N ALA A 134 -19.16 -10.88 -0.45
CA ALA A 134 -20.20 -11.75 -1.03
C ALA A 134 -19.83 -12.31 -2.41
N ASN A 135 -18.89 -11.68 -3.12
CA ASN A 135 -18.49 -12.03 -4.48
C ASN A 135 -17.08 -12.61 -4.57
N ILE A 136 -16.41 -12.81 -3.45
CA ILE A 136 -15.11 -13.48 -3.42
C ILE A 136 -15.32 -14.96 -3.74
N THR A 137 -14.58 -15.45 -4.74
CA THR A 137 -14.51 -16.88 -5.11
C THR A 137 -13.16 -17.48 -4.75
N ASP A 138 -13.06 -18.79 -4.69
CA ASP A 138 -11.81 -19.49 -4.43
C ASP A 138 -10.74 -19.14 -5.48
N GLU A 139 -11.13 -19.00 -6.75
CA GLU A 139 -10.22 -18.62 -7.84
C GLU A 139 -9.70 -17.20 -7.68
N LEU A 140 -10.52 -16.28 -7.16
CA LEU A 140 -10.08 -14.91 -6.90
C LEU A 140 -9.08 -14.89 -5.74
N ILE A 141 -9.36 -15.61 -4.66
CA ILE A 141 -8.44 -15.77 -3.54
C ILE A 141 -7.11 -16.35 -4.04
N GLU A 142 -7.14 -17.42 -4.83
CA GLU A 142 -5.94 -18.07 -5.35
C GLU A 142 -5.09 -17.13 -6.21
N ARG A 143 -5.72 -16.31 -7.07
CA ARG A 143 -5.00 -15.33 -7.92
C ARG A 143 -4.26 -14.26 -7.11
N ASP A 144 -4.84 -13.78 -6.02
CA ASP A 144 -4.18 -12.80 -5.14
C ASP A 144 -3.13 -13.47 -4.23
N TRP A 145 -3.44 -14.70 -3.79
CA TRP A 145 -2.63 -15.45 -2.85
C TRP A 145 -1.35 -16.02 -3.46
N ALA A 146 -1.45 -16.66 -4.62
CA ALA A 146 -0.36 -17.42 -5.21
C ALA A 146 0.92 -16.58 -5.44
N PRO A 147 0.87 -15.40 -6.08
CA PRO A 147 2.08 -14.61 -6.30
C PRO A 147 2.70 -14.10 -4.99
N LYS A 148 1.92 -13.92 -3.93
CA LYS A 148 2.39 -13.41 -2.64
C LYS A 148 2.82 -14.54 -1.70
N ALA A 149 1.89 -15.37 -1.29
CA ALA A 149 2.16 -16.38 -0.28
C ALA A 149 3.01 -17.54 -0.83
N TYR A 150 2.58 -18.16 -1.93
CA TYR A 150 3.38 -19.24 -2.51
C TYR A 150 4.70 -18.70 -3.06
N GLY A 151 4.69 -17.54 -3.70
CA GLY A 151 5.92 -16.90 -4.19
C GLY A 151 6.94 -16.67 -3.07
N ALA A 152 6.53 -16.10 -1.94
CA ALA A 152 7.40 -15.90 -0.79
C ALA A 152 7.91 -17.23 -0.20
N TRP A 153 7.06 -18.25 -0.19
CA TRP A 153 7.44 -19.59 0.28
C TRP A 153 8.48 -20.25 -0.64
N GLN A 154 8.30 -20.17 -1.97
CA GLN A 154 9.29 -20.70 -2.91
C GLN A 154 10.62 -19.97 -2.82
N LEU A 155 10.60 -18.63 -2.71
CA LEU A 155 11.81 -17.85 -2.48
C LEU A 155 12.51 -18.22 -1.17
N HIS A 156 11.75 -18.44 -0.09
CA HIS A 156 12.33 -18.92 1.18
C HIS A 156 13.07 -20.23 0.99
N ARG A 157 12.45 -21.21 0.33
CA ARG A 157 13.06 -22.52 0.10
C ARG A 157 14.31 -22.43 -0.77
N ALA A 158 14.23 -21.72 -1.90
CA ALA A 158 15.34 -21.57 -2.84
C ALA A 158 16.53 -20.79 -2.24
N THR A 159 16.28 -19.95 -1.24
CA THR A 159 17.31 -19.12 -0.59
C THR A 159 17.77 -19.64 0.77
N ALA A 160 17.40 -20.86 1.16
CA ALA A 160 17.70 -21.41 2.48
C ALA A 160 19.19 -21.41 2.81
N ASP A 161 20.06 -21.72 1.84
CA ASP A 161 21.49 -21.80 1.98
C ASP A 161 22.22 -20.51 1.51
N GLN A 162 21.49 -19.44 1.22
CA GLN A 162 22.07 -18.19 0.75
C GLN A 162 22.38 -17.24 1.91
N PRO A 163 23.54 -16.55 1.86
CA PRO A 163 23.94 -15.64 2.94
C PRO A 163 23.25 -14.28 2.79
N LEU A 164 21.91 -14.27 2.93
CA LEU A 164 21.12 -13.06 2.78
C LEU A 164 21.38 -12.06 3.89
N ASP A 165 21.60 -10.80 3.51
CA ASP A 165 21.61 -9.67 4.44
C ASP A 165 20.16 -9.25 4.77
N TRP A 166 19.23 -9.38 3.81
CA TRP A 166 17.81 -9.07 3.99
C TRP A 166 16.89 -9.87 3.04
N PHE A 167 15.68 -10.11 3.51
CA PHE A 167 14.55 -10.63 2.73
C PHE A 167 13.35 -9.72 2.99
N CYS A 168 12.95 -8.93 2.00
CA CYS A 168 11.90 -7.93 2.15
C CYS A 168 10.64 -8.33 1.37
N SER A 169 9.52 -8.40 2.07
CA SER A 169 8.19 -8.58 1.47
C SER A 169 7.45 -7.24 1.39
N PHE A 170 6.96 -6.90 0.21
CA PHE A 170 6.07 -5.76 0.03
C PHE A 170 4.64 -6.19 0.36
N SER A 171 4.22 -5.84 1.54
CA SER A 171 2.86 -5.96 2.05
C SER A 171 2.04 -4.69 1.72
N SER A 172 0.88 -4.54 2.28
CA SER A 172 -0.01 -3.42 2.04
C SER A 172 -0.67 -2.92 3.33
N ALA A 173 -0.89 -1.62 3.41
CA ALA A 173 -1.71 -1.02 4.45
C ALA A 173 -3.14 -1.61 4.50
N ALA A 174 -3.63 -2.17 3.37
CA ALA A 174 -4.89 -2.91 3.33
C ALA A 174 -4.93 -4.09 4.32
N ALA A 175 -3.78 -4.72 4.61
CA ALA A 175 -3.68 -5.79 5.61
C ALA A 175 -3.77 -5.25 7.05
N LEU A 176 -3.35 -4.02 7.29
CA LEU A 176 -3.31 -3.40 8.61
C LEU A 176 -4.63 -2.71 8.98
N VAL A 177 -5.18 -1.95 8.05
CA VAL A 177 -6.34 -1.06 8.32
C VAL A 177 -7.60 -1.48 7.56
N GLY A 178 -7.50 -2.48 6.69
CA GLY A 178 -8.55 -2.86 5.76
C GLY A 178 -8.61 -1.96 4.52
N SER A 179 -9.23 -2.48 3.48
CA SER A 179 -9.55 -1.72 2.26
C SER A 179 -10.83 -2.30 1.65
N PRO A 180 -11.84 -1.49 1.38
CA PRO A 180 -13.08 -1.97 0.77
C PRO A 180 -12.81 -2.70 -0.55
N GLY A 181 -13.39 -3.90 -0.70
CA GLY A 181 -13.21 -4.71 -1.89
C GLY A 181 -11.91 -5.52 -1.97
N GLN A 182 -10.97 -5.35 -1.06
CA GLN A 182 -9.65 -5.98 -1.11
C GLN A 182 -9.45 -7.10 -0.07
N GLY A 183 -10.50 -7.84 0.28
CA GLY A 183 -10.43 -8.86 1.32
C GLY A 183 -9.41 -9.98 1.02
N ALA A 184 -9.39 -10.52 -0.20
CA ALA A 184 -8.43 -11.54 -0.63
C ALA A 184 -7.00 -10.98 -0.66
N TYR A 185 -6.82 -9.79 -1.22
CA TYR A 185 -5.52 -9.10 -1.25
C TYR A 185 -4.99 -8.79 0.16
N ALA A 186 -5.85 -8.31 1.06
CA ALA A 186 -5.50 -8.06 2.46
C ALA A 186 -5.06 -9.35 3.17
N ALA A 187 -5.77 -10.47 2.95
CA ALA A 187 -5.42 -11.77 3.52
C ALA A 187 -4.04 -12.24 3.06
N ALA A 188 -3.73 -12.15 1.76
CA ALA A 188 -2.43 -12.52 1.22
C ALA A 188 -1.29 -11.66 1.78
N ASN A 189 -1.53 -10.37 2.00
CA ASN A 189 -0.55 -9.47 2.62
C ASN A 189 -0.37 -9.75 4.12
N SER A 190 -1.45 -10.01 4.87
CA SER A 190 -1.37 -10.42 6.29
C SER A 190 -0.55 -11.71 6.47
N TRP A 191 -0.65 -12.64 5.50
CA TRP A 191 0.19 -13.82 5.51
C TRP A 191 1.68 -13.46 5.37
N LEU A 192 2.05 -12.53 4.46
CA LEU A 192 3.44 -12.05 4.33
C LEU A 192 3.97 -11.43 5.63
N ASP A 193 3.14 -10.66 6.33
CA ASP A 193 3.50 -10.05 7.60
C ASP A 193 3.79 -11.12 8.66
N THR A 194 2.92 -12.13 8.77
CA THR A 194 3.10 -13.27 9.68
C THR A 194 4.30 -14.13 9.29
N PHE A 195 4.48 -14.40 8.00
CA PHE A 195 5.62 -15.14 7.47
C PHE A 195 6.96 -14.46 7.78
N THR A 196 7.00 -13.14 7.78
CA THR A 196 8.17 -12.37 8.19
C THR A 196 8.54 -12.65 9.65
N HIS A 197 7.56 -12.62 10.56
CA HIS A 197 7.80 -12.96 11.97
C HIS A 197 8.23 -14.41 12.14
N TRP A 198 7.61 -15.34 11.39
CA TRP A 198 7.99 -16.75 11.41
C TRP A 198 9.44 -16.97 10.94
N ARG A 199 9.90 -16.30 9.85
CA ARG A 199 11.30 -16.37 9.41
C ARG A 199 12.26 -15.87 10.50
N ARG A 200 11.96 -14.74 11.10
CA ARG A 200 12.80 -14.15 12.18
C ARG A 200 12.87 -15.03 13.41
N ALA A 201 11.82 -15.77 13.73
CA ALA A 201 11.85 -16.75 14.82
C ALA A 201 12.80 -17.93 14.56
N GLN A 202 13.29 -18.06 13.32
CA GLN A 202 14.29 -19.05 12.90
C GLN A 202 15.66 -18.42 12.63
N ASP A 203 15.90 -17.22 13.16
CA ASP A 203 17.12 -16.44 12.95
C ASP A 203 17.41 -16.11 11.48
N LEU A 204 16.40 -16.14 10.61
CA LEU A 204 16.52 -15.77 9.21
C LEU A 204 16.17 -14.29 9.01
N PRO A 205 16.92 -13.56 8.17
CA PRO A 205 16.60 -12.17 7.88
C PRO A 205 15.23 -12.05 7.21
N ALA A 206 14.39 -11.15 7.71
CA ALA A 206 13.09 -10.84 7.11
C ALA A 206 12.57 -9.47 7.54
N THR A 207 11.97 -8.77 6.59
CA THR A 207 11.29 -7.48 6.77
C THR A 207 10.01 -7.49 5.97
N SER A 208 8.89 -7.06 6.54
CA SER A 208 7.67 -6.77 5.81
C SER A 208 7.36 -5.29 5.91
N ILE A 209 7.03 -4.66 4.76
CA ILE A 209 6.63 -3.26 4.71
C ILE A 209 5.21 -3.19 4.18
N ALA A 210 4.27 -2.80 5.04
CA ALA A 210 2.88 -2.56 4.69
C ALA A 210 2.74 -1.15 4.09
N TRP A 211 2.80 -1.08 2.76
CA TRP A 211 2.79 0.18 2.02
C TRP A 211 1.37 0.75 1.87
N GLY A 212 1.24 2.06 2.03
CA GLY A 212 0.15 2.83 1.45
C GLY A 212 0.26 2.93 -0.07
N ALA A 213 -0.61 3.72 -0.68
CA ALA A 213 -0.59 3.94 -2.13
C ALA A 213 0.64 4.73 -2.56
N TRP A 214 1.35 4.24 -3.59
CA TRP A 214 2.43 4.96 -4.25
C TRP A 214 1.85 5.85 -5.35
N GLY A 215 2.25 7.12 -5.39
CA GLY A 215 1.92 8.05 -6.47
C GLY A 215 2.82 7.84 -7.67
N GLN A 216 2.34 8.22 -8.86
CA GLN A 216 3.09 8.27 -10.13
C GLN A 216 3.64 6.92 -10.65
N ILE A 217 3.82 5.91 -9.80
CA ILE A 217 4.33 4.58 -10.16
C ILE A 217 3.52 3.47 -9.51
N GLY A 218 3.54 2.29 -10.12
CA GLY A 218 2.88 1.10 -9.58
C GLY A 218 1.39 1.00 -9.96
N ARG A 219 0.65 0.18 -9.21
CA ARG A 219 -0.76 -0.15 -9.51
C ARG A 219 -1.77 0.81 -8.86
N ALA A 220 -1.37 1.51 -7.81
CA ALA A 220 -2.24 2.37 -7.01
C ALA A 220 -2.29 3.83 -7.48
N ILE A 221 -1.76 4.15 -8.68
CA ILE A 221 -1.71 5.52 -9.22
C ILE A 221 -3.11 6.16 -9.22
N ALA A 222 -4.10 5.47 -9.75
CA ALA A 222 -5.47 6.00 -9.83
C ALA A 222 -6.06 6.24 -8.44
N PHE A 223 -5.79 5.37 -7.47
CA PHE A 223 -6.21 5.55 -6.09
C PHE A 223 -5.48 6.73 -5.43
N ALA A 224 -4.17 6.83 -5.64
CA ALA A 224 -3.33 7.92 -5.12
C ALA A 224 -3.77 9.29 -5.67
N GLU A 225 -4.07 9.38 -6.97
CA GLU A 225 -4.57 10.60 -7.59
C GLU A 225 -5.95 11.02 -7.06
N GLN A 226 -6.78 10.05 -6.69
CA GLN A 226 -8.12 10.30 -6.19
C GLN A 226 -8.15 10.73 -4.73
N THR A 227 -7.31 10.13 -3.89
CA THR A 227 -7.29 10.40 -2.44
C THR A 227 -6.40 11.57 -2.07
N GLY A 228 -5.42 11.90 -2.92
CA GLY A 228 -4.36 12.85 -2.59
C GLY A 228 -3.38 12.33 -1.51
N ASP A 229 -3.57 11.11 -1.04
CA ASP A 229 -2.78 10.46 -0.01
C ASP A 229 -1.82 9.46 -0.66
N ALA A 230 -0.76 9.96 -1.29
CA ALA A 230 0.20 9.15 -2.01
C ALA A 230 1.61 9.30 -1.44
N ILE A 231 2.31 8.19 -1.41
CA ILE A 231 3.75 8.16 -1.15
C ILE A 231 4.46 8.64 -2.42
N ALA A 232 5.26 9.71 -2.31
CA ALA A 232 6.11 10.13 -3.43
C ALA A 232 7.16 9.05 -3.73
N PRO A 233 7.49 8.76 -5.01
CA PRO A 233 8.42 7.69 -5.36
C PRO A 233 9.77 7.80 -4.65
N GLU A 234 10.37 8.97 -4.61
CA GLU A 234 11.66 9.21 -3.95
C GLU A 234 11.58 9.01 -2.43
N GLU A 235 10.50 9.46 -1.82
CA GLU A 235 10.22 9.26 -0.40
C GLU A 235 10.09 7.76 -0.07
N GLY A 236 9.34 7.02 -0.89
CA GLY A 236 9.18 5.58 -0.71
C GLY A 236 10.48 4.80 -0.89
N ALA A 237 11.32 5.17 -1.87
CA ALA A 237 12.64 4.56 -2.04
C ALA A 237 13.56 4.83 -0.83
N TYR A 238 13.56 6.06 -0.32
CA TYR A 238 14.30 6.41 0.89
C TYR A 238 13.79 5.63 2.11
N ALA A 239 12.48 5.51 2.26
CA ALA A 239 11.87 4.73 3.35
C ALA A 239 12.22 3.24 3.23
N PHE A 240 12.20 2.66 2.02
CA PHE A 240 12.59 1.27 1.76
C PHE A 240 14.01 0.99 2.25
N GLU A 241 14.99 1.78 1.79
CA GLU A 241 16.38 1.62 2.21
C GLU A 241 16.55 1.82 3.71
N THR A 242 15.90 2.84 4.29
CA THR A 242 15.97 3.14 5.72
C THR A 242 15.42 2.01 6.57
N LEU A 243 14.27 1.44 6.21
CA LEU A 243 13.65 0.34 6.96
C LEU A 243 14.49 -0.94 6.90
N LEU A 244 15.11 -1.23 5.75
CA LEU A 244 16.07 -2.33 5.63
C LEU A 244 17.32 -2.10 6.51
N ARG A 245 17.87 -0.90 6.46
CA ARG A 245 19.06 -0.51 7.25
C ARG A 245 18.81 -0.66 8.75
N HIS A 246 17.62 -0.33 9.22
CA HIS A 246 17.21 -0.50 10.62
C HIS A 246 16.74 -1.92 10.96
N ASN A 247 16.76 -2.85 10.02
CA ASN A 247 16.40 -4.26 10.20
C ASN A 247 15.07 -4.45 10.96
N ARG A 248 14.05 -3.68 10.61
CA ARG A 248 12.71 -3.79 11.20
C ARG A 248 12.01 -5.05 10.73
N ALA A 249 11.37 -5.78 11.64
CA ALA A 249 10.58 -6.96 11.26
C ALA A 249 9.35 -6.55 10.46
N TYR A 250 8.59 -5.59 10.97
CA TYR A 250 7.37 -5.09 10.35
C TYR A 250 7.26 -3.58 10.48
N SER A 251 6.84 -2.93 9.42
CA SER A 251 6.57 -1.49 9.41
C SER A 251 5.42 -1.17 8.46
N GLY A 252 4.48 -0.35 8.90
CA GLY A 252 3.56 0.33 8.00
C GLY A 252 4.18 1.65 7.53
N TYR A 253 4.03 1.98 6.25
CA TYR A 253 4.45 3.25 5.68
C TYR A 253 3.37 3.82 4.78
N ALA A 254 2.73 4.88 5.22
CA ALA A 254 1.66 5.57 4.51
C ALA A 254 1.56 7.02 4.99
N PRO A 255 1.00 7.93 4.18
CA PRO A 255 0.61 9.25 4.67
C PRO A 255 -0.41 9.09 5.79
N VAL A 256 -0.14 9.67 6.97
CA VAL A 256 -1.01 9.55 8.15
C VAL A 256 -1.54 10.91 8.62
N ILE A 257 -0.75 11.99 8.44
CA ILE A 257 -1.13 13.32 8.92
C ILE A 257 -2.26 13.88 8.06
N GLY A 258 -3.44 14.04 8.67
CA GLY A 258 -4.62 14.58 8.00
C GLY A 258 -5.27 13.64 6.97
N SER A 259 -4.93 12.35 6.99
CA SER A 259 -5.52 11.37 6.07
C SER A 259 -6.91 10.94 6.53
N PRO A 260 -7.94 11.05 5.66
CA PRO A 260 -9.32 10.70 6.01
C PRO A 260 -9.50 9.25 6.44
N TRP A 261 -8.74 8.31 5.82
CA TRP A 261 -8.78 6.90 6.19
C TRP A 261 -8.36 6.65 7.64
N LEU A 262 -7.37 7.41 8.14
CA LEU A 262 -6.91 7.26 9.53
C LEU A 262 -7.97 7.73 10.52
N THR A 263 -8.68 8.80 10.19
CA THR A 263 -9.79 9.30 11.04
C THR A 263 -10.90 8.25 11.11
N ALA A 264 -11.31 7.68 9.97
CA ALA A 264 -12.34 6.64 9.94
C ALA A 264 -11.87 5.37 10.68
N PHE A 265 -10.62 4.94 10.47
CA PHE A 265 -10.07 3.78 11.17
C PHE A 265 -9.99 3.99 12.67
N ALA A 266 -9.57 5.17 13.13
CA ALA A 266 -9.45 5.50 14.56
C ALA A 266 -10.79 5.57 15.28
N GLN A 267 -11.89 5.84 14.57
CA GLN A 267 -13.25 5.82 15.15
C GLN A 267 -13.74 4.39 15.45
N HIS A 268 -13.26 3.39 14.75
CA HIS A 268 -13.75 2.01 14.82
C HIS A 268 -12.75 1.03 15.45
N SER A 269 -11.48 1.45 15.62
CA SER A 269 -10.42 0.59 16.11
C SER A 269 -9.69 1.20 17.30
N PRO A 270 -9.75 0.59 18.49
CA PRO A 270 -8.94 1.02 19.65
C PRO A 270 -7.44 1.04 19.36
N PHE A 271 -6.97 0.24 18.41
CA PHE A 271 -5.58 0.25 17.96
C PHE A 271 -5.14 1.61 17.43
N ALA A 272 -6.02 2.31 16.72
CA ALA A 272 -5.73 3.60 16.11
C ALA A 272 -6.14 4.81 16.97
N GLU A 273 -6.64 4.62 18.19
CA GLU A 273 -7.13 5.70 19.05
C GLU A 273 -6.09 6.82 19.25
N LYS A 274 -4.83 6.46 19.47
CA LYS A 274 -3.75 7.44 19.64
C LYS A 274 -3.41 8.24 18.37
N PHE A 275 -3.88 7.81 17.21
CA PHE A 275 -3.69 8.51 15.95
C PHE A 275 -4.84 9.47 15.60
N GLN A 276 -5.89 9.51 16.40
CA GLN A 276 -7.07 10.38 16.14
C GLN A 276 -6.67 11.84 15.95
N SER A 277 -5.75 12.35 16.79
CA SER A 277 -5.27 13.74 16.68
C SER A 277 -4.48 14.01 15.39
N LEU A 278 -3.79 13.01 14.82
CA LEU A 278 -3.06 13.14 13.57
C LEU A 278 -4.01 13.19 12.36
N GLY A 279 -5.11 12.43 12.40
CA GLY A 279 -6.16 12.47 11.39
C GLY A 279 -6.93 13.80 11.40
N GLN A 280 -7.13 14.36 12.57
CA GLN A 280 -7.89 15.61 12.76
C GLN A 280 -7.13 16.88 12.36
N ASN A 281 -5.82 16.89 12.25
CA ASN A 281 -5.03 18.07 11.90
C ASN A 281 -5.30 18.66 10.48
N ARG A 282 -6.06 17.94 9.62
CA ARG A 282 -6.67 18.48 8.38
C ARG A 282 -8.16 18.81 8.54
N SER A 283 -8.77 18.54 9.67
CA SER A 283 -10.17 18.87 9.97
C SER A 283 -10.37 20.33 10.49
N GLY A 284 -9.54 21.24 10.03
CA GLY A 284 -10.09 22.55 9.68
C GLY A 284 -11.10 22.26 8.58
N THR A 285 -12.35 22.71 8.72
CA THR A 285 -13.47 22.66 7.79
C THR A 285 -13.01 22.31 6.39
N SER A 286 -13.44 21.16 5.79
CA SER A 286 -12.99 20.74 4.45
C SER A 286 -12.94 22.00 3.58
N LYS A 287 -11.86 22.20 2.81
CA LYS A 287 -11.72 23.39 1.95
C LYS A 287 -12.99 23.59 1.11
N PHE A 288 -13.60 22.47 0.68
CA PHE A 288 -14.86 22.46 -0.02
C PHE A 288 -16.02 22.97 0.87
N LEU A 289 -16.09 22.54 2.13
CA LEU A 289 -17.10 23.00 3.08
C LEU A 289 -16.90 24.48 3.43
N ALA A 290 -15.68 24.93 3.62
CA ALA A 290 -15.38 26.33 3.85
C ALA A 290 -15.82 27.19 2.64
N GLU A 291 -15.44 26.76 1.41
CA GLU A 291 -15.88 27.43 0.18
C GLU A 291 -17.41 27.39 0.01
N LEU A 292 -18.06 26.25 0.35
CA LEU A 292 -19.51 26.11 0.24
C LEU A 292 -20.25 27.02 1.22
N VAL A 293 -19.75 27.12 2.43
CA VAL A 293 -20.35 27.92 3.50
C VAL A 293 -20.27 29.42 3.23
N ASP A 294 -19.25 29.86 2.49
CA ASP A 294 -19.08 31.25 2.05
C ASP A 294 -20.03 31.63 0.89
N LEU A 295 -20.65 30.63 0.23
CA LEU A 295 -21.63 30.84 -0.84
C LEU A 295 -23.05 31.07 -0.29
N PRO A 296 -23.91 31.82 -1.00
CA PRO A 296 -25.35 31.87 -0.70
C PRO A 296 -25.96 30.46 -0.68
N ARG A 297 -26.86 30.20 0.27
CA ARG A 297 -27.51 28.86 0.39
C ARG A 297 -28.15 28.36 -0.90
N GLU A 298 -28.61 29.26 -1.75
CA GLU A 298 -29.23 29.00 -3.05
C GLU A 298 -28.23 28.34 -4.04
N GLU A 299 -26.93 28.56 -3.88
CA GLU A 299 -25.87 28.02 -4.76
C GLU A 299 -25.33 26.65 -4.26
N TRP A 300 -25.66 26.22 -3.04
CA TRP A 300 -25.19 24.95 -2.47
C TRP A 300 -25.58 23.73 -3.29
N PRO A 301 -26.85 23.59 -3.76
CA PRO A 301 -27.27 22.44 -4.55
C PRO A 301 -26.43 22.28 -5.84
N ASP A 302 -26.14 23.39 -6.51
CA ASP A 302 -25.35 23.37 -7.76
C ASP A 302 -23.90 23.00 -7.50
N ARG A 303 -23.32 23.49 -6.42
CA ARG A 303 -21.95 23.19 -6.04
C ARG A 303 -21.80 21.71 -5.64
N LEU A 304 -22.73 21.18 -4.85
CA LEU A 304 -22.79 19.78 -4.44
C LEU A 304 -23.05 18.86 -5.64
N ARG A 305 -23.96 19.22 -6.57
CA ARG A 305 -24.18 18.45 -7.80
C ARG A 305 -22.93 18.32 -8.65
N ARG A 306 -22.15 19.39 -8.80
CA ARG A 306 -20.88 19.34 -9.54
C ARG A 306 -19.86 18.42 -8.85
N LEU A 307 -19.74 18.48 -7.53
CA LEU A 307 -18.90 17.58 -6.76
C LEU A 307 -19.32 16.13 -6.96
N LEU A 308 -20.59 15.82 -6.73
CA LEU A 308 -21.12 14.46 -6.84
C LEU A 308 -20.99 13.90 -8.25
N SER A 309 -21.33 14.70 -9.30
CA SER A 309 -21.15 14.28 -10.69
C SER A 309 -19.71 13.95 -11.02
N LYS A 310 -18.76 14.75 -10.49
CA LYS A 310 -17.32 14.48 -10.63
C LYS A 310 -16.94 13.17 -9.95
N GLN A 311 -17.36 12.95 -8.69
CA GLN A 311 -17.00 11.74 -7.94
C GLN A 311 -17.62 10.48 -8.56
N VAL A 312 -18.90 10.51 -8.92
CA VAL A 312 -19.57 9.39 -9.59
C VAL A 312 -18.93 9.13 -10.97
N GLY A 313 -18.63 10.19 -11.71
CA GLY A 313 -17.97 10.10 -13.02
C GLY A 313 -16.58 9.46 -12.95
N LEU A 314 -15.81 9.75 -11.90
CA LEU A 314 -14.50 9.14 -11.65
C LEU A 314 -14.63 7.64 -11.32
N ILE A 315 -15.60 7.26 -10.48
CA ILE A 315 -15.83 5.86 -10.10
C ILE A 315 -16.30 5.04 -11.29
N LEU A 316 -17.29 5.54 -12.04
CA LEU A 316 -17.90 4.82 -13.14
C LEU A 316 -17.22 5.06 -14.51
N ARG A 317 -16.19 5.92 -14.55
CA ARG A 317 -15.39 6.29 -15.74
C ARG A 317 -16.25 6.74 -16.93
N ARG A 318 -17.30 7.53 -16.66
CA ARG A 318 -18.22 8.05 -17.67
C ARG A 318 -18.91 9.34 -17.21
N THR A 319 -19.49 10.07 -18.15
CA THR A 319 -20.30 11.26 -17.86
C THR A 319 -21.63 10.84 -17.24
N ILE A 320 -22.07 11.58 -16.22
CA ILE A 320 -23.25 11.29 -15.41
C ILE A 320 -24.33 12.35 -15.66
N ASP A 321 -25.53 11.91 -15.99
CA ASP A 321 -26.73 12.74 -15.97
C ASP A 321 -27.22 12.84 -14.51
N THR A 322 -27.44 14.06 -14.04
CA THR A 322 -27.77 14.35 -12.64
C THR A 322 -29.18 13.91 -12.22
N ASP A 323 -30.05 13.64 -13.20
CA ASP A 323 -31.46 13.31 -13.00
C ASP A 323 -31.77 11.81 -13.16
N ARG A 324 -30.76 11.03 -13.49
CA ARG A 324 -30.86 9.59 -13.64
C ARG A 324 -30.43 8.86 -12.38
N LEU A 325 -31.09 7.74 -12.04
CA LEU A 325 -30.73 6.94 -10.86
C LEU A 325 -29.30 6.41 -10.95
N LEU A 326 -28.55 6.51 -9.86
CA LEU A 326 -27.18 6.02 -9.77
C LEU A 326 -27.08 4.50 -10.00
N SER A 327 -28.09 3.74 -9.59
CA SER A 327 -28.20 2.30 -9.85
C SER A 327 -28.28 1.96 -11.34
N GLU A 328 -28.89 2.80 -12.17
CA GLU A 328 -28.99 2.59 -13.62
C GLU A 328 -27.63 2.78 -14.32
N TYR A 329 -26.70 3.44 -13.69
CA TYR A 329 -25.33 3.56 -14.15
C TYR A 329 -24.45 2.36 -13.75
N GLY A 330 -25.02 1.39 -13.01
CA GLY A 330 -24.29 0.23 -12.52
C GLY A 330 -23.47 0.54 -11.27
N LEU A 331 -23.93 1.51 -10.47
CA LEU A 331 -23.34 1.75 -9.15
C LEU A 331 -23.67 0.55 -8.26
N ASP A 332 -22.70 -0.36 -8.13
CA ASP A 332 -22.82 -1.55 -7.29
C ASP A 332 -22.51 -1.23 -5.81
N SER A 333 -22.55 -2.25 -4.96
CA SER A 333 -22.33 -2.08 -3.52
C SER A 333 -20.92 -1.54 -3.21
N LEU A 334 -19.90 -1.93 -3.97
CA LEU A 334 -18.52 -1.47 -3.80
C LEU A 334 -18.37 -0.01 -4.23
N SER A 335 -18.83 0.31 -5.43
CA SER A 335 -18.83 1.68 -5.97
C SER A 335 -19.65 2.64 -5.10
N SER A 336 -20.76 2.16 -4.52
CA SER A 336 -21.58 2.92 -3.57
C SER A 336 -20.83 3.22 -2.28
N GLN A 337 -20.09 2.25 -1.74
CA GLN A 337 -19.27 2.45 -0.56
C GLN A 337 -18.10 3.40 -0.84
N GLU A 338 -17.47 3.29 -1.99
CA GLU A 338 -16.41 4.19 -2.42
C GLU A 338 -16.93 5.63 -2.57
N LEU A 339 -18.08 5.82 -3.21
CA LEU A 339 -18.70 7.14 -3.35
C LEU A 339 -19.00 7.77 -1.98
N ARG A 340 -19.56 7.00 -1.06
CA ARG A 340 -19.83 7.46 0.31
C ARG A 340 -18.56 7.91 1.03
N ALA A 341 -17.51 7.10 0.98
CA ALA A 341 -16.24 7.42 1.62
C ALA A 341 -15.62 8.71 1.03
N ARG A 342 -15.66 8.89 -0.28
CA ARG A 342 -15.15 10.09 -0.95
C ARG A 342 -15.95 11.34 -0.61
N VAL A 343 -17.28 11.24 -0.63
CA VAL A 343 -18.15 12.37 -0.29
C VAL A 343 -17.96 12.75 1.17
N GLU A 344 -17.90 11.80 2.10
CA GLU A 344 -17.63 12.06 3.50
C GLU A 344 -16.25 12.71 3.71
N ALA A 345 -15.21 12.24 2.99
CA ALA A 345 -13.88 12.81 3.07
C ALA A 345 -13.82 14.27 2.57
N GLU A 346 -14.54 14.60 1.48
CA GLU A 346 -14.54 15.96 0.90
C GLU A 346 -15.49 16.92 1.62
N THR A 347 -16.58 16.42 2.19
CA THR A 347 -17.65 17.28 2.73
C THR A 347 -17.87 17.13 4.23
N GLY A 348 -17.33 16.08 4.87
CA GLY A 348 -17.65 15.74 6.26
C GLY A 348 -19.08 15.20 6.45
N ILE A 349 -19.90 15.12 5.38
CA ILE A 349 -21.31 14.71 5.47
C ILE A 349 -21.40 13.20 5.32
N ARG A 350 -21.98 12.52 6.30
CA ARG A 350 -22.25 11.09 6.23
C ARG A 350 -23.51 10.78 5.44
N ILE A 351 -23.33 9.88 4.47
CA ILE A 351 -24.40 9.33 3.63
C ILE A 351 -24.57 7.84 3.99
N SER A 352 -25.78 7.42 4.31
CA SER A 352 -26.08 6.01 4.59
C SER A 352 -26.16 5.18 3.30
N ALA A 353 -26.12 3.86 3.43
CA ALA A 353 -26.23 2.95 2.29
C ALA A 353 -27.59 3.03 1.59
N THR A 354 -28.64 3.44 2.28
CA THR A 354 -30.00 3.61 1.72
C THR A 354 -30.15 4.96 1.02
N GLU A 355 -29.52 6.00 1.51
CA GLU A 355 -29.59 7.35 0.96
C GLU A 355 -28.89 7.52 -0.38
N ILE A 356 -27.91 6.66 -0.67
CA ILE A 356 -27.18 6.72 -1.95
C ILE A 356 -27.97 6.17 -3.15
N ASN A 357 -29.05 5.45 -2.89
CA ASN A 357 -29.89 4.87 -3.94
C ASN A 357 -30.88 5.92 -4.50
N THR A 358 -30.33 6.96 -5.09
CA THR A 358 -31.05 8.10 -5.64
C THR A 358 -30.34 8.66 -6.88
N THR A 359 -30.74 9.83 -7.35
CA THR A 359 -30.05 10.58 -8.42
C THR A 359 -28.97 11.48 -7.83
N VAL A 360 -28.03 11.98 -8.65
CA VAL A 360 -27.04 12.97 -8.20
C VAL A 360 -27.75 14.23 -7.63
N ARG A 361 -28.84 14.66 -8.25
CA ARG A 361 -29.66 15.77 -7.77
C ARG A 361 -30.24 15.47 -6.40
N GLY A 362 -30.91 14.33 -6.22
CA GLY A 362 -31.52 13.95 -4.96
C GLY A 362 -30.51 13.81 -3.83
N LEU A 363 -29.31 13.31 -4.13
CA LEU A 363 -28.22 13.21 -3.18
C LEU A 363 -27.69 14.59 -2.77
N ALA A 364 -27.57 15.53 -3.71
CA ALA A 364 -27.15 16.90 -3.44
C ALA A 364 -28.18 17.63 -2.55
N ASP A 365 -29.46 17.46 -2.83
CA ASP A 365 -30.55 18.07 -2.04
C ASP A 365 -30.52 17.51 -0.61
N LEU A 366 -30.40 16.19 -0.43
CA LEU A 366 -30.25 15.54 0.89
C LEU A 366 -29.04 16.09 1.67
N MET A 367 -27.93 16.32 0.99
CA MET A 367 -26.73 16.87 1.62
C MET A 367 -26.92 18.32 2.04
N CYS A 368 -27.67 19.11 1.27
CA CYS A 368 -28.06 20.47 1.65
C CYS A 368 -28.91 20.48 2.93
N ASP A 369 -29.88 19.56 3.02
CA ASP A 369 -30.74 19.43 4.21
C ASP A 369 -29.94 19.06 5.44
N LYS A 370 -29.00 18.12 5.34
CA LYS A 370 -28.09 17.74 6.44
C LYS A 370 -27.23 18.91 6.91
N LEU A 371 -26.65 19.67 5.97
CA LEU A 371 -25.84 20.86 6.29
C LEU A 371 -26.66 21.96 6.95
N ALA A 372 -27.91 22.14 6.56
CA ALA A 372 -28.81 23.12 7.18
C ALA A 372 -29.15 22.69 8.61
N ALA A 373 -29.49 21.41 8.83
CA ALA A 373 -29.82 20.86 10.12
C ALA A 373 -28.66 20.94 11.15
N ASP A 374 -27.42 20.66 10.72
CA ASP A 374 -26.24 20.74 11.58
C ASP A 374 -25.94 22.17 12.05
N ARG A 375 -26.31 23.18 11.27
CA ARG A 375 -26.09 24.59 11.62
C ARG A 375 -27.19 25.18 12.51
N ASP A 376 -28.41 24.67 12.38
CA ASP A 376 -29.55 25.12 13.16
C ASP A 376 -29.62 24.38 14.52
N ALA A 377 -28.73 23.41 14.78
CA ALA A 377 -28.59 22.73 16.06
C ALA A 377 -27.95 23.66 17.11
N PRO A 378 -28.54 23.83 18.30
CA PRO A 378 -27.95 24.64 19.37
C PRO A 378 -26.60 24.06 19.78
N ALA A 379 -25.61 24.93 20.00
CA ALA A 379 -24.28 24.52 20.47
C ALA A 379 -24.43 23.68 21.75
N PRO A 380 -23.70 22.58 21.90
CA PRO A 380 -23.72 21.76 23.11
C PRO A 380 -23.34 22.63 24.32
N ALA A 381 -24.17 22.55 25.36
CA ALA A 381 -24.03 23.32 26.62
C ALA A 381 -22.79 22.86 27.42
#